data_3be7c0530a55c548be9416dd592f0ce7
#
_entry.id   3be7c0530a55c548be9416dd592f0ce7
#
_cell.length_a   1.000
_cell.length_b   1.000
_cell.length_c   1.000
_cell.angle_alpha   90.00
_cell.angle_beta   90.00
_cell.angle_gamma   90.00
#
_symmetry.space_group_name_H-M   'P 1'
#
loop_
_entity.id
_entity.type
_entity.pdbx_description
1 polymer ?
#
loop_
_entity_poly.entity_id
_entity_poly.type
_entity_poly.pdbx_seq_one_letter_code
_entity_poly.pdbx_strand_id
1 'polypeptide(L)'
;MKHWGCLALLALSFAVAAEPAPPVLRIASLRLPQDSAQWERQRGRILELLADLRADVIAVQDVRQSPGAPNAACWLATRLSYSCDFITADPPSHAQRRGSALLAGLDVIEDGLTLLHGPGQLTAAGMQRARLQRQAVNIYVARIAPEGNDPEVRARQAADLLAWIGATDADQPSLVVGEFSAPTDELVRQLPGFQPARRNPSARQPAAGGTSGGRPHGLDVLYQVRSFADVAQQAVALAPTGEEPAPLVLGVMTTLRLIGETPADPSAP
;
A
#
# COMPACT_ATOMS: atom_id res chain seq x y z
N MET A 1 -60.47 -36.23 -40.73
CA MET A 1 -59.71 -36.31 -39.50
C MET A 1 -58.42 -35.53 -39.76
N LYS A 2 -58.33 -34.26 -39.23
CA LYS A 2 -57.19 -33.34 -39.44
C LYS A 2 -56.37 -33.31 -38.14
N HIS A 3 -55.13 -33.82 -38.17
CA HIS A 3 -54.19 -33.74 -37.07
C HIS A 3 -53.40 -32.40 -37.14
N TRP A 4 -53.63 -31.54 -36.18
CA TRP A 4 -52.80 -30.34 -35.96
C TRP A 4 -51.69 -30.73 -35.00
N GLY A 5 -50.46 -30.76 -35.48
CA GLY A 5 -49.28 -30.90 -34.66
C GLY A 5 -48.86 -29.50 -34.10
N CYS A 6 -48.93 -29.35 -32.78
CA CYS A 6 -48.35 -28.17 -32.11
C CYS A 6 -46.80 -28.32 -32.05
N LEU A 7 -46.10 -27.47 -32.80
CA LEU A 7 -44.66 -27.27 -32.58
C LEU A 7 -44.47 -26.36 -31.38
N ALA A 8 -43.96 -26.91 -30.27
CA ALA A 8 -43.50 -26.14 -29.12
C ALA A 8 -42.07 -25.59 -29.41
N LEU A 9 -41.95 -24.30 -29.65
CA LEU A 9 -40.62 -23.61 -29.67
C LEU A 9 -40.08 -23.49 -28.24
N LEU A 10 -39.05 -24.25 -27.92
CA LEU A 10 -38.24 -24.05 -26.72
C LEU A 10 -37.34 -22.82 -26.96
N ALA A 11 -37.66 -21.68 -26.35
CA ALA A 11 -36.76 -20.53 -26.26
C ALA A 11 -35.66 -20.81 -25.22
N LEU A 12 -34.45 -21.12 -25.66
CA LEU A 12 -33.28 -21.15 -24.79
C LEU A 12 -32.89 -19.68 -24.44
N SER A 13 -33.22 -19.26 -23.23
CA SER A 13 -32.71 -18.01 -22.66
C SER A 13 -31.24 -18.22 -22.24
N PHE A 14 -30.31 -17.68 -23.01
CA PHE A 14 -28.92 -17.55 -22.58
C PHE A 14 -28.86 -16.44 -21.53
N ALA A 15 -28.68 -16.81 -20.26
CA ALA A 15 -28.33 -15.86 -19.23
C ALA A 15 -26.89 -15.41 -19.51
N VAL A 16 -26.72 -14.18 -19.99
CA VAL A 16 -25.40 -13.51 -20.04
C VAL A 16 -24.97 -13.32 -18.59
N ALA A 17 -24.02 -14.11 -18.15
CA ALA A 17 -23.39 -13.90 -16.85
C ALA A 17 -22.73 -12.52 -16.87
N ALA A 18 -23.14 -11.61 -15.99
CA ALA A 18 -22.49 -10.32 -15.84
C ALA A 18 -21.01 -10.55 -15.46
N GLU A 19 -20.13 -9.90 -16.20
CA GLU A 19 -18.69 -9.95 -15.90
C GLU A 19 -18.47 -9.42 -14.48
N PRO A 20 -17.71 -10.14 -13.63
CA PRO A 20 -17.46 -9.70 -12.25
C PRO A 20 -16.76 -8.34 -12.26
N ALA A 21 -17.21 -7.44 -11.38
CA ALA A 21 -16.59 -6.13 -11.26
C ALA A 21 -15.08 -6.26 -10.96
N PRO A 22 -14.23 -5.42 -11.60
CA PRO A 22 -12.79 -5.46 -11.39
C PRO A 22 -12.44 -5.31 -9.91
N PRO A 23 -11.42 -6.03 -9.42
CA PRO A 23 -11.02 -6.00 -8.02
C PRO A 23 -10.58 -4.60 -7.58
N VAL A 24 -10.89 -4.26 -6.33
CA VAL A 24 -10.48 -3.01 -5.70
C VAL A 24 -9.50 -3.32 -4.59
N LEU A 25 -8.32 -2.70 -4.62
CA LEU A 25 -7.29 -2.77 -3.59
C LEU A 25 -7.35 -1.51 -2.70
N ARG A 26 -7.34 -1.73 -1.39
CA ARG A 26 -7.32 -0.67 -0.37
C ARG A 26 -6.02 -0.76 0.41
N ILE A 27 -5.15 0.23 0.27
CA ILE A 27 -3.84 0.23 0.91
C ILE A 27 -3.62 1.49 1.74
N ALA A 28 -3.15 1.33 2.97
CA ALA A 28 -2.78 2.43 3.85
C ALA A 28 -1.26 2.55 3.96
N SER A 29 -0.75 3.79 3.91
CA SER A 29 0.65 4.14 4.23
C SER A 29 0.66 4.99 5.48
N LEU A 30 1.23 4.48 6.56
CA LEU A 30 1.10 5.05 7.89
C LEU A 30 2.45 5.23 8.58
N ARG A 31 2.49 6.20 9.51
CA ARG A 31 3.50 6.30 10.56
C ARG A 31 2.80 6.33 11.91
N LEU A 32 3.21 5.44 12.81
CA LEU A 32 2.68 5.37 14.17
C LEU A 32 3.40 6.37 15.09
N PRO A 33 2.77 6.77 16.22
CA PRO A 33 3.43 7.58 17.23
C PRO A 33 4.75 6.92 17.68
N GLN A 34 5.83 7.72 17.69
CA GLN A 34 7.16 7.25 18.06
C GLN A 34 7.42 7.37 19.57
N ASP A 35 6.71 8.27 20.24
CA ASP A 35 6.70 8.39 21.68
C ASP A 35 5.90 7.25 22.31
N SER A 36 6.52 6.51 23.20
CA SER A 36 5.91 5.32 23.83
C SER A 36 4.67 5.65 24.65
N ALA A 37 4.67 6.78 25.36
CA ALA A 37 3.52 7.17 26.15
C ALA A 37 2.34 7.60 25.26
N GLN A 38 2.61 8.30 24.16
CA GLN A 38 1.59 8.64 23.17
C GLN A 38 1.05 7.38 22.49
N TRP A 39 1.92 6.43 22.12
CA TRP A 39 1.50 5.15 21.57
C TRP A 39 0.56 4.41 22.51
N GLU A 40 0.95 4.24 23.78
CA GLU A 40 0.12 3.54 24.78
C GLU A 40 -1.27 4.20 24.97
N ARG A 41 -1.33 5.54 24.96
CA ARG A 41 -2.60 6.26 25.05
C ARG A 41 -3.48 6.10 23.81
N GLN A 42 -2.87 6.03 22.62
CA GLN A 42 -3.61 6.10 21.33
C GLN A 42 -3.84 4.74 20.68
N ARG A 43 -3.08 3.69 21.06
CA ARG A 43 -3.08 2.42 20.34
C ARG A 43 -4.48 1.78 20.19
N GLY A 44 -5.35 1.92 21.19
CA GLY A 44 -6.73 1.42 21.12
C GLY A 44 -7.53 2.14 20.03
N ARG A 45 -7.48 3.49 20.02
CA ARG A 45 -8.15 4.31 19.01
C ARG A 45 -7.58 4.12 17.60
N ILE A 46 -6.25 3.91 17.50
CA ILE A 46 -5.59 3.57 16.24
C ILE A 46 -6.11 2.23 15.73
N LEU A 47 -6.20 1.23 16.61
CA LEU A 47 -6.73 -0.09 16.25
C LEU A 47 -8.18 0.00 15.73
N GLU A 48 -9.06 0.70 16.41
CA GLU A 48 -10.45 0.92 16.00
C GLU A 48 -10.52 1.61 14.62
N LEU A 49 -9.76 2.70 14.44
CA LEU A 49 -9.69 3.41 13.16
C LEU A 49 -9.24 2.47 12.02
N LEU A 50 -8.20 1.66 12.25
CA LEU A 50 -7.67 0.75 11.23
C LEU A 50 -8.65 -0.40 10.92
N ALA A 51 -9.37 -0.90 11.91
CA ALA A 51 -10.43 -1.88 11.71
C ALA A 51 -11.58 -1.31 10.84
N ASP A 52 -11.98 -0.06 11.07
CA ASP A 52 -13.02 0.62 10.31
C ASP A 52 -12.58 0.93 8.87
N LEU A 53 -11.31 1.24 8.65
CA LEU A 53 -10.75 1.48 7.31
C LEU A 53 -10.84 0.25 6.41
N ARG A 54 -10.80 -0.97 6.97
CA ARG A 54 -10.83 -2.24 6.22
C ARG A 54 -9.81 -2.23 5.07
N ALA A 55 -8.59 -1.77 5.35
CA ALA A 55 -7.52 -1.81 4.37
C ALA A 55 -7.14 -3.26 4.08
N ASP A 56 -6.92 -3.60 2.82
CA ASP A 56 -6.40 -4.93 2.44
C ASP A 56 -4.95 -5.10 2.87
N VAL A 57 -4.17 -4.01 2.80
CA VAL A 57 -2.77 -3.95 3.22
C VAL A 57 -2.50 -2.63 3.93
N ILE A 58 -1.69 -2.69 4.99
CA ILE A 58 -1.22 -1.53 5.74
C ILE A 58 0.31 -1.55 5.74
N ALA A 59 0.93 -0.53 5.14
CA ALA A 59 2.36 -0.29 5.24
C ALA A 59 2.65 0.70 6.36
N VAL A 60 3.44 0.29 7.32
CA VAL A 60 3.84 1.13 8.46
C VAL A 60 5.30 1.51 8.30
N GLN A 61 5.58 2.82 8.33
CA GLN A 61 6.93 3.37 8.20
C GLN A 61 7.53 3.70 9.56
N ASP A 62 8.86 3.69 9.62
CA ASP A 62 9.63 4.02 10.83
C ASP A 62 9.27 3.14 12.03
N VAL A 63 9.10 1.85 11.80
CA VAL A 63 8.82 0.89 12.84
C VAL A 63 10.08 0.61 13.63
N ARG A 64 9.97 0.64 14.97
CA ARG A 64 11.07 0.34 15.89
C ARG A 64 10.77 -0.92 16.67
N GLN A 65 11.79 -1.70 16.90
CA GLN A 65 11.75 -2.90 17.74
C GLN A 65 12.96 -2.91 18.66
N SER A 66 12.73 -3.17 19.95
CA SER A 66 13.79 -3.34 20.94
C SER A 66 13.41 -4.42 21.95
N PRO A 67 14.38 -4.96 22.73
CA PRO A 67 14.09 -5.88 23.83
C PRO A 67 13.09 -5.25 24.80
N GLY A 68 12.03 -5.98 25.12
CA GLY A 68 10.98 -5.50 26.03
C GLY A 68 9.96 -4.50 25.44
N ALA A 69 10.21 -3.98 24.21
CA ALA A 69 9.24 -3.15 23.48
C ALA A 69 8.81 -3.88 22.20
N PRO A 70 7.61 -4.47 22.18
CA PRO A 70 7.13 -5.19 21.01
C PRO A 70 6.95 -4.24 19.82
N ASN A 71 7.17 -4.77 18.63
CA ASN A 71 6.91 -4.06 17.37
C ASN A 71 5.45 -3.63 17.30
N ALA A 72 5.20 -2.31 17.33
CA ALA A 72 3.86 -1.74 17.35
C ALA A 72 3.03 -2.11 16.11
N ALA A 73 3.67 -2.26 14.93
CA ALA A 73 2.99 -2.68 13.72
C ALA A 73 2.51 -4.15 13.83
N CYS A 74 3.37 -5.06 14.27
CA CYS A 74 2.98 -6.46 14.46
C CYS A 74 1.96 -6.63 15.61
N TRP A 75 2.00 -5.76 16.63
CA TRP A 75 0.98 -5.71 17.66
C TRP A 75 -0.41 -5.38 17.09
N LEU A 76 -0.50 -4.42 16.15
CA LEU A 76 -1.73 -4.10 15.42
C LEU A 76 -2.16 -5.26 14.51
N ALA A 77 -1.23 -5.83 13.74
CA ALA A 77 -1.52 -6.93 12.82
C ALA A 77 -2.19 -8.11 13.52
N THR A 78 -1.65 -8.53 14.67
CA THR A 78 -2.23 -9.62 15.46
C THR A 78 -3.69 -9.35 15.84
N ARG A 79 -4.04 -8.10 16.18
CA ARG A 79 -5.39 -7.72 16.60
C ARG A 79 -6.36 -7.52 15.45
N LEU A 80 -5.84 -7.18 14.28
CA LEU A 80 -6.60 -7.07 13.03
C LEU A 80 -6.74 -8.43 12.32
N SER A 81 -6.10 -9.49 12.84
CA SER A 81 -5.97 -10.80 12.15
C SER A 81 -5.26 -10.70 10.80
N TYR A 82 -4.24 -9.84 10.73
CA TYR A 82 -3.37 -9.66 9.57
C TYR A 82 -2.04 -10.37 9.78
N SER A 83 -1.39 -10.77 8.69
CA SER A 83 0.03 -11.13 8.71
C SER A 83 0.89 -9.89 9.02
N CYS A 84 2.10 -10.10 9.51
CA CYS A 84 3.06 -9.01 9.75
C CYS A 84 4.43 -9.42 9.23
N ASP A 85 4.95 -8.63 8.29
CA ASP A 85 6.32 -8.73 7.82
C ASP A 85 7.10 -7.48 8.23
N PHE A 86 8.18 -7.66 9.02
CA PHE A 86 9.03 -6.57 9.50
C PHE A 86 10.30 -6.47 8.66
N ILE A 87 10.36 -5.47 7.81
CA ILE A 87 11.35 -5.23 6.77
C ILE A 87 12.42 -4.28 7.33
N THR A 88 13.62 -4.80 7.54
CA THR A 88 14.74 -4.06 8.16
C THR A 88 16.08 -4.50 7.59
N ALA A 89 17.02 -3.55 7.45
CA ALA A 89 18.42 -3.85 7.14
C ALA A 89 19.22 -4.28 8.37
N ASP A 90 18.67 -4.09 9.57
CA ASP A 90 19.35 -4.47 10.81
C ASP A 90 19.32 -5.99 11.00
N PRO A 91 20.47 -6.63 11.26
CA PRO A 91 20.53 -8.08 11.47
C PRO A 91 19.75 -8.50 12.74
N PRO A 92 19.25 -9.73 12.79
CA PRO A 92 18.51 -10.25 13.96
C PRO A 92 19.25 -10.16 15.29
N SER A 93 20.60 -10.12 15.26
CA SER A 93 21.46 -9.98 16.45
C SER A 93 21.45 -8.59 17.05
N HIS A 94 20.98 -7.58 16.33
CA HIS A 94 20.88 -6.22 16.88
C HIS A 94 19.70 -6.11 17.84
N ALA A 95 20.00 -5.62 19.05
CA ALA A 95 18.99 -5.44 20.09
C ALA A 95 17.94 -4.38 19.73
N GLN A 96 18.34 -3.37 18.96
CA GLN A 96 17.46 -2.34 18.44
C GLN A 96 17.45 -2.40 16.93
N ARG A 97 16.27 -2.53 16.35
CA ARG A 97 16.08 -2.59 14.90
C ARG A 97 15.06 -1.56 14.46
N ARG A 98 15.28 -0.99 13.28
CA ARG A 98 14.40 0.00 12.67
C ARG A 98 14.10 -0.38 11.20
N GLY A 99 12.89 -0.16 10.75
CA GLY A 99 12.50 -0.52 9.40
C GLY A 99 11.10 -0.07 9.05
N SER A 100 10.49 -0.81 8.13
CA SER A 100 9.07 -0.71 7.77
C SER A 100 8.36 -2.02 8.10
N ALA A 101 7.04 -2.04 8.06
CA ALA A 101 6.28 -3.27 8.14
C ALA A 101 5.15 -3.29 7.11
N LEU A 102 4.89 -4.47 6.55
CA LEU A 102 3.70 -4.76 5.76
C LEU A 102 2.77 -5.66 6.59
N LEU A 103 1.54 -5.19 6.76
CA LEU A 103 0.47 -5.93 7.41
C LEU A 103 -0.55 -6.27 6.32
N ALA A 104 -0.79 -7.55 6.07
CA ALA A 104 -1.70 -7.98 5.02
C ALA A 104 -2.89 -8.76 5.60
N GLY A 105 -4.10 -8.31 5.25
CA GLY A 105 -5.34 -9.06 5.42
C GLY A 105 -5.64 -9.98 4.22
N LEU A 106 -4.81 -9.92 3.18
CA LEU A 106 -4.86 -10.77 2.00
C LEU A 106 -3.99 -12.03 2.18
N ASP A 107 -4.25 -13.03 1.35
CA ASP A 107 -3.41 -14.22 1.24
C ASP A 107 -2.08 -13.85 0.55
N VAL A 108 -0.99 -13.84 1.32
CA VAL A 108 0.37 -13.58 0.83
C VAL A 108 0.95 -14.86 0.26
N ILE A 109 1.31 -14.85 -1.01
CA ILE A 109 1.82 -16.03 -1.74
C ILE A 109 3.32 -16.00 -1.97
N GLU A 110 3.92 -14.82 -1.85
CA GLU A 110 5.38 -14.61 -1.95
C GLU A 110 5.76 -13.36 -1.17
N ASP A 111 6.91 -13.36 -0.55
CA ASP A 111 7.53 -12.22 0.10
C ASP A 111 9.02 -12.13 -0.23
N GLY A 112 9.59 -10.95 -0.06
CA GLY A 112 10.99 -10.72 -0.33
C GLY A 112 11.51 -9.43 0.27
N LEU A 113 12.83 -9.35 0.37
CA LEU A 113 13.56 -8.19 0.90
C LEU A 113 14.78 -7.91 0.04
N THR A 114 15.07 -6.64 -0.18
CA THR A 114 16.34 -6.17 -0.75
C THR A 114 16.91 -5.01 0.05
N LEU A 115 18.21 -4.76 -0.14
CA LEU A 115 18.88 -3.62 0.46
C LEU A 115 19.04 -2.52 -0.58
N LEU A 116 18.72 -1.30 -0.17
CA LEU A 116 18.93 -0.10 -0.98
C LEU A 116 20.23 0.58 -0.54
N HIS A 117 21.07 0.94 -1.49
CA HIS A 117 22.37 1.57 -1.20
C HIS A 117 22.19 2.99 -0.62
N GLY A 118 23.00 3.32 0.37
CA GLY A 118 23.02 4.64 1.00
C GLY A 118 24.38 4.95 1.63
N PRO A 119 24.68 6.21 1.93
CA PRO A 119 25.91 6.57 2.60
C PRO A 119 25.88 6.05 4.05
N GLY A 120 26.75 5.12 4.35
CA GLY A 120 27.00 4.65 5.71
C GLY A 120 25.99 3.68 6.30
N GLN A 121 24.72 3.71 5.94
CA GLN A 121 23.69 2.80 6.43
C GLN A 121 22.78 2.34 5.29
N LEU A 122 22.61 1.03 5.20
CA LEU A 122 21.67 0.43 4.23
C LEU A 122 20.23 0.63 4.70
N THR A 123 19.32 0.84 3.75
CA THR A 123 17.87 0.78 3.98
C THR A 123 17.32 -0.49 3.37
N ALA A 124 16.32 -1.11 3.97
CA ALA A 124 15.64 -2.25 3.36
C ALA A 124 14.39 -1.81 2.62
N ALA A 125 14.13 -2.43 1.47
CA ALA A 125 12.83 -2.46 0.84
C ALA A 125 12.26 -3.87 0.93
N GLY A 126 10.93 -3.98 1.09
CA GLY A 126 10.22 -5.25 1.17
C GLY A 126 9.21 -5.40 0.05
N MET A 127 8.81 -6.61 -0.23
CA MET A 127 7.75 -6.95 -1.19
C MET A 127 6.88 -8.05 -0.63
N GLN A 128 5.57 -7.91 -0.81
CA GLN A 128 4.61 -9.00 -0.70
C GLN A 128 3.84 -9.11 -2.01
N ARG A 129 3.78 -10.32 -2.57
CA ARG A 129 2.82 -10.68 -3.59
C ARG A 129 1.60 -11.27 -2.93
N ALA A 130 0.48 -10.57 -3.03
CA ALA A 130 -0.76 -10.95 -2.38
C ALA A 130 -1.84 -11.29 -3.41
N ARG A 131 -2.75 -12.18 -3.03
CA ARG A 131 -3.89 -12.57 -3.86
C ARG A 131 -5.07 -11.64 -3.61
N LEU A 132 -5.40 -10.84 -4.61
CA LEU A 132 -6.60 -10.01 -4.62
C LEU A 132 -7.66 -10.68 -5.50
N GLN A 133 -8.59 -11.41 -4.91
CA GLN A 133 -9.53 -12.29 -5.60
C GLN A 133 -8.79 -13.35 -6.45
N ARG A 134 -8.82 -13.25 -7.79
CA ARG A 134 -8.17 -14.19 -8.72
C ARG A 134 -6.82 -13.68 -9.25
N GLN A 135 -6.47 -12.42 -8.99
CA GLN A 135 -5.24 -11.79 -9.48
C GLN A 135 -4.20 -11.68 -8.37
N ALA A 136 -2.94 -11.84 -8.73
CA ALA A 136 -1.83 -11.49 -7.86
C ALA A 136 -1.51 -10.00 -8.04
N VAL A 137 -1.10 -9.34 -6.94
CA VAL A 137 -0.65 -7.95 -6.93
C VAL A 137 0.62 -7.87 -6.11
N ASN A 138 1.64 -7.18 -6.63
CA ASN A 138 2.87 -6.91 -5.89
C ASN A 138 2.76 -5.60 -5.12
N ILE A 139 3.02 -5.66 -3.84
CA ILE A 139 3.06 -4.52 -2.93
C ILE A 139 4.50 -4.38 -2.44
N TYR A 140 5.21 -3.38 -2.98
CA TYR A 140 6.55 -3.02 -2.53
C TYR A 140 6.45 -1.95 -1.45
N VAL A 141 7.25 -2.08 -0.39
CA VAL A 141 7.40 -1.03 0.61
C VAL A 141 8.84 -0.53 0.62
N ALA A 142 9.01 0.80 0.55
CA ALA A 142 10.32 1.40 0.56
C ALA A 142 10.33 2.75 1.29
N ARG A 143 11.49 3.07 1.88
CA ARG A 143 11.81 4.40 2.40
C ARG A 143 12.98 4.95 1.59
N ILE A 144 12.73 5.98 0.79
CA ILE A 144 13.75 6.58 -0.07
C ILE A 144 14.32 7.82 0.59
N ALA A 145 15.62 7.75 0.95
CA ALA A 145 16.38 8.79 1.63
C ALA A 145 15.62 9.45 2.80
N PRO A 146 15.14 8.69 3.78
CA PRO A 146 14.28 9.21 4.87
C PRO A 146 15.01 10.20 5.78
N GLU A 147 16.34 10.20 5.79
CA GLU A 147 17.19 10.98 6.69
C GLU A 147 18.18 11.89 5.94
N GLY A 148 17.73 12.56 4.91
CA GLY A 148 18.60 13.50 4.19
C GLY A 148 18.04 13.95 2.85
N ASN A 149 18.59 15.06 2.37
CA ASN A 149 18.18 15.67 1.10
C ASN A 149 19.19 15.39 -0.03
N ASP A 150 20.08 14.37 0.11
CA ASP A 150 21.06 14.07 -0.92
C ASP A 150 20.40 13.47 -2.18
N PRO A 151 20.38 14.22 -3.30
CA PRO A 151 19.77 13.75 -4.54
C PRO A 151 20.44 12.50 -5.13
N GLU A 152 21.75 12.34 -4.94
CA GLU A 152 22.47 11.19 -5.46
C GLU A 152 22.09 9.91 -4.73
N VAL A 153 21.94 9.99 -3.41
CA VAL A 153 21.47 8.86 -2.61
C VAL A 153 20.06 8.45 -3.03
N ARG A 154 19.16 9.42 -3.19
CA ARG A 154 17.80 9.15 -3.67
C ARG A 154 17.81 8.49 -5.03
N ALA A 155 18.63 8.98 -5.96
CA ALA A 155 18.73 8.43 -7.30
C ALA A 155 19.23 6.97 -7.28
N ARG A 156 20.25 6.67 -6.46
CA ARG A 156 20.76 5.29 -6.32
C ARG A 156 19.72 4.37 -5.70
N GLN A 157 19.06 4.78 -4.60
CA GLN A 157 18.02 3.98 -3.97
C GLN A 157 16.82 3.73 -4.91
N ALA A 158 16.43 4.73 -5.69
CA ALA A 158 15.39 4.58 -6.69
C ALA A 158 15.81 3.59 -7.82
N ALA A 159 17.07 3.64 -8.25
CA ALA A 159 17.60 2.72 -9.26
C ALA A 159 17.64 1.28 -8.73
N ASP A 160 18.08 1.07 -7.48
CA ASP A 160 18.07 -0.24 -6.83
C ASP A 160 16.63 -0.80 -6.72
N LEU A 161 15.70 0.04 -6.28
CA LEU A 161 14.29 -0.34 -6.19
C LEU A 161 13.70 -0.71 -7.54
N LEU A 162 13.97 0.09 -8.58
CA LEU A 162 13.51 -0.18 -9.94
C LEU A 162 14.08 -1.50 -10.50
N ALA A 163 15.38 -1.73 -10.30
CA ALA A 163 16.03 -2.96 -10.71
C ALA A 163 15.42 -4.18 -10.01
N TRP A 164 15.13 -4.05 -8.72
CA TRP A 164 14.50 -5.13 -7.95
C TRP A 164 13.05 -5.37 -8.36
N ILE A 165 12.25 -4.32 -8.59
CA ILE A 165 10.90 -4.45 -9.16
C ILE A 165 10.95 -5.21 -10.48
N GLY A 166 11.84 -4.81 -11.41
CA GLY A 166 11.97 -5.47 -12.70
C GLY A 166 12.41 -6.93 -12.62
N ALA A 167 13.10 -7.32 -11.55
CA ALA A 167 13.52 -8.71 -11.33
C ALA A 167 12.43 -9.57 -10.66
N THR A 168 11.46 -8.95 -9.99
CA THR A 168 10.51 -9.66 -9.12
C THR A 168 9.04 -9.44 -9.45
N ASP A 169 8.69 -8.54 -10.38
CA ASP A 169 7.29 -8.20 -10.66
C ASP A 169 6.50 -9.35 -11.33
N ALA A 170 7.20 -10.23 -12.06
CA ALA A 170 6.59 -11.36 -12.75
C ALA A 170 5.37 -10.95 -13.60
N ASP A 171 5.44 -9.78 -14.22
CA ASP A 171 4.37 -9.16 -15.02
C ASP A 171 3.05 -8.90 -14.26
N GLN A 172 3.08 -8.99 -12.91
CA GLN A 172 1.91 -8.70 -12.10
C GLN A 172 1.74 -7.20 -11.86
N PRO A 173 0.50 -6.71 -11.68
CA PRO A 173 0.22 -5.36 -11.22
C PRO A 173 1.05 -5.01 -9.99
N SER A 174 1.78 -3.90 -10.05
CA SER A 174 2.73 -3.53 -9.00
C SER A 174 2.50 -2.11 -8.50
N LEU A 175 2.66 -1.92 -7.20
CA LEU A 175 2.64 -0.62 -6.55
C LEU A 175 3.76 -0.52 -5.50
N VAL A 176 4.19 0.71 -5.22
CA VAL A 176 5.17 1.02 -4.18
C VAL A 176 4.50 1.90 -3.14
N VAL A 177 4.48 1.44 -1.91
CA VAL A 177 3.96 2.20 -0.77
C VAL A 177 5.11 2.58 0.15
N GLY A 178 5.14 3.82 0.65
CA GLY A 178 6.27 4.16 1.49
C GLY A 178 6.39 5.61 1.90
N GLU A 179 7.59 5.94 2.33
CA GLU A 179 7.99 7.28 2.71
C GLU A 179 9.08 7.78 1.77
N PHE A 180 8.83 8.93 1.14
CA PHE A 180 9.70 9.51 0.14
C PHE A 180 10.07 10.94 0.55
N SER A 181 11.34 11.20 0.86
CA SER A 181 11.81 12.47 1.41
C SER A 181 11.83 13.63 0.41
N ALA A 182 11.86 13.31 -0.89
CA ALA A 182 11.76 14.32 -1.97
C ALA A 182 10.31 14.55 -2.39
N PRO A 183 10.01 15.61 -3.15
CA PRO A 183 8.78 15.66 -3.91
C PRO A 183 8.66 14.36 -4.72
N THR A 184 7.57 13.64 -4.55
CA THR A 184 7.35 12.32 -5.18
C THR A 184 7.50 12.38 -6.71
N ASP A 185 7.38 13.58 -7.27
CA ASP A 185 7.55 13.88 -8.69
C ASP A 185 8.98 13.64 -9.19
N GLU A 186 9.98 13.86 -8.35
CA GLU A 186 11.38 13.55 -8.68
C GLU A 186 11.61 12.05 -8.71
N LEU A 187 11.06 11.32 -7.72
CA LEU A 187 11.16 9.88 -7.68
C LEU A 187 10.45 9.22 -8.87
N VAL A 188 9.27 9.71 -9.25
CA VAL A 188 8.49 9.18 -10.38
C VAL A 188 9.24 9.31 -11.71
N ARG A 189 10.05 10.35 -11.89
CA ARG A 189 10.92 10.45 -13.09
C ARG A 189 11.94 9.31 -13.20
N GLN A 190 12.27 8.69 -12.06
CA GLN A 190 13.20 7.56 -11.98
C GLN A 190 12.49 6.20 -11.96
N LEU A 191 11.16 6.20 -11.82
CA LEU A 191 10.31 5.00 -11.84
C LEU A 191 9.33 5.08 -13.04
N PRO A 192 9.77 4.80 -14.26
CA PRO A 192 8.93 4.90 -15.44
C PRO A 192 7.70 3.98 -15.33
N GLY A 193 6.56 4.49 -15.75
CA GLY A 193 5.28 3.78 -15.69
C GLY A 193 4.55 3.87 -14.33
N PHE A 194 5.18 4.47 -13.30
CA PHE A 194 4.53 4.73 -12.02
C PHE A 194 4.03 6.17 -11.92
N GLN A 195 2.98 6.36 -11.11
CA GLN A 195 2.38 7.65 -10.81
C GLN A 195 1.99 7.72 -9.33
N PRO A 196 2.16 8.88 -8.65
CA PRO A 196 1.75 9.03 -7.26
C PRO A 196 0.23 9.19 -7.14
N ALA A 197 -0.39 8.47 -6.19
CA ALA A 197 -1.83 8.50 -5.96
C ALA A 197 -2.34 9.91 -5.59
N ARG A 198 -1.54 10.71 -4.89
CA ARG A 198 -1.87 12.09 -4.51
C ARG A 198 -2.11 13.05 -5.68
N ARG A 199 -1.61 12.72 -6.90
CA ARG A 199 -1.84 13.52 -8.10
C ARG A 199 -3.22 13.31 -8.73
N ASN A 200 -3.95 12.29 -8.28
CA ASN A 200 -5.27 12.03 -8.81
C ASN A 200 -6.24 13.15 -8.37
N PRO A 201 -7.06 13.74 -9.26
CA PRO A 201 -8.05 14.75 -8.93
C PRO A 201 -9.08 14.31 -7.87
N SER A 202 -9.30 12.99 -7.75
CA SER A 202 -10.18 12.38 -6.74
C SER A 202 -9.52 12.29 -5.35
N ALA A 203 -8.24 12.64 -5.21
CA ALA A 203 -7.57 12.66 -3.93
C ALA A 203 -8.16 13.77 -3.06
N ARG A 204 -8.93 13.39 -2.04
CA ARG A 204 -9.43 14.35 -1.04
C ARG A 204 -8.27 14.83 -0.20
N GLN A 205 -7.87 16.07 -0.40
CA GLN A 205 -6.98 16.74 0.53
C GLN A 205 -7.76 17.01 1.83
N PRO A 206 -7.17 16.80 3.01
CA PRO A 206 -7.73 17.33 4.23
C PRO A 206 -7.90 18.83 4.04
N ALA A 207 -9.07 19.37 4.40
CA ALA A 207 -9.34 20.80 4.30
C ALA A 207 -8.19 21.56 4.96
N ALA A 208 -7.63 22.55 4.25
CA ALA A 208 -6.63 23.47 4.75
C ALA A 208 -7.29 24.39 5.79
N GLY A 209 -7.42 23.91 7.01
CA GLY A 209 -8.06 24.63 8.10
C GLY A 209 -7.56 24.09 9.43
N GLY A 210 -6.33 24.44 9.78
CA GLY A 210 -5.75 24.06 11.07
C GLY A 210 -4.23 24.11 11.00
N THR A 211 -3.68 25.04 11.73
CA THR A 211 -2.26 25.22 12.01
C THR A 211 -1.56 23.88 12.27
N SER A 212 -0.49 23.60 11.55
CA SER A 212 0.57 22.61 11.82
C SER A 212 0.22 21.12 11.80
N GLY A 213 -0.97 20.70 11.38
CA GLY A 213 -1.30 19.29 11.09
C GLY A 213 -0.95 18.94 9.64
N GLY A 214 0.29 19.21 9.20
CA GLY A 214 0.74 18.86 7.86
C GLY A 214 0.56 17.36 7.60
N ARG A 215 0.26 17.00 6.34
CA ARG A 215 0.41 15.62 5.87
C ARG A 215 1.68 15.06 6.48
N PRO A 216 1.70 13.80 6.95
CA PRO A 216 2.96 13.19 7.29
C PRO A 216 3.82 13.28 6.03
N HIS A 217 4.85 14.12 6.10
CA HIS A 217 5.68 14.47 4.96
C HIS A 217 6.22 13.18 4.35
N GLY A 218 5.95 12.97 3.06
CA GLY A 218 6.54 11.91 2.29
C GLY A 218 5.76 10.59 2.21
N LEU A 219 4.66 10.37 2.95
CA LEU A 219 3.86 9.16 2.80
C LEU A 219 3.01 9.21 1.53
N ASP A 220 3.16 8.20 0.67
CA ASP A 220 2.41 8.11 -0.59
C ASP A 220 2.33 6.66 -1.09
N VAL A 221 1.54 6.46 -2.13
CA VAL A 221 1.44 5.22 -2.91
C VAL A 221 1.74 5.56 -4.37
N LEU A 222 2.74 4.89 -4.93
CA LEU A 222 3.06 4.94 -6.35
C LEU A 222 2.47 3.69 -7.01
N TYR A 223 1.74 3.85 -8.10
CA TYR A 223 1.10 2.73 -8.78
C TYR A 223 1.41 2.71 -10.27
N GLN A 224 1.47 1.54 -10.86
CA GLN A 224 1.61 1.37 -12.31
C GLN A 224 0.35 1.83 -13.03
N VAL A 225 0.47 2.83 -13.91
CA VAL A 225 -0.67 3.46 -14.63
C VAL A 225 -1.40 2.46 -15.52
N ARG A 226 -0.67 1.49 -16.08
CA ARG A 226 -1.24 0.45 -16.94
C ARG A 226 -2.12 -0.56 -16.21
N SER A 227 -1.92 -0.69 -14.89
CA SER A 227 -2.53 -1.76 -14.08
C SER A 227 -3.66 -1.29 -13.16
N PHE A 228 -3.75 0.03 -12.91
CA PHE A 228 -4.70 0.57 -11.95
C PHE A 228 -5.45 1.78 -12.51
N ALA A 229 -6.74 1.85 -12.21
CA ALA A 229 -7.65 2.95 -12.52
C ALA A 229 -8.41 3.39 -11.26
N ASP A 230 -9.22 4.44 -11.39
CA ASP A 230 -10.11 4.97 -10.34
C ASP A 230 -9.40 5.16 -8.99
N VAL A 231 -8.20 5.71 -9.06
CA VAL A 231 -7.35 5.92 -7.88
C VAL A 231 -7.90 7.07 -7.05
N ALA A 232 -8.16 6.82 -5.77
CA ALA A 232 -8.57 7.82 -4.80
C ALA A 232 -7.69 7.75 -3.55
N GLN A 233 -7.34 8.89 -2.98
CA GLN A 233 -6.53 8.96 -1.77
C GLN A 233 -7.17 9.88 -0.74
N GLN A 234 -7.15 9.49 0.53
CA GLN A 234 -7.64 10.28 1.65
C GLN A 234 -6.66 10.22 2.83
N ALA A 235 -6.69 11.25 3.69
CA ALA A 235 -5.90 11.24 4.92
C ALA A 235 -6.49 10.24 5.94
N VAL A 236 -5.58 9.64 6.71
CA VAL A 236 -5.91 8.80 7.87
C VAL A 236 -5.48 9.55 9.12
N ALA A 237 -6.45 9.92 9.96
CA ALA A 237 -6.21 10.69 11.16
C ALA A 237 -7.19 10.31 12.28
N LEU A 238 -6.70 10.32 13.51
CA LEU A 238 -7.58 10.27 14.69
C LEU A 238 -8.22 11.64 14.92
N ALA A 239 -9.49 11.62 15.24
CA ALA A 239 -10.21 12.84 15.63
C ALA A 239 -9.61 13.45 16.91
N PRO A 240 -9.69 14.77 17.08
CA PRO A 240 -9.30 15.43 18.33
C PRO A 240 -10.07 14.87 19.54
N THR A 241 -9.45 14.99 20.70
CA THR A 241 -10.11 14.74 22.01
C THR A 241 -9.94 15.97 22.91
N GLY A 242 -10.60 15.95 24.07
CA GLY A 242 -10.44 17.02 25.05
C GLY A 242 -9.00 17.18 25.55
N GLU A 243 -8.21 16.10 25.55
CA GLU A 243 -6.80 16.10 25.95
C GLU A 243 -5.86 16.40 24.77
N GLU A 244 -6.29 16.09 23.55
CA GLU A 244 -5.52 16.32 22.31
C GLU A 244 -6.40 17.09 21.32
N PRO A 245 -6.33 18.44 21.33
CA PRO A 245 -7.25 19.30 20.59
C PRO A 245 -6.99 19.34 19.07
N ALA A 246 -5.89 18.76 18.61
CA ALA A 246 -5.56 18.63 17.18
C ALA A 246 -5.71 17.20 16.67
N PRO A 247 -6.11 16.98 15.40
CA PRO A 247 -6.14 15.65 14.82
C PRO A 247 -4.73 15.05 14.79
N LEU A 248 -4.59 13.78 15.16
CA LEU A 248 -3.34 13.04 14.97
C LEU A 248 -3.36 12.41 13.57
N VAL A 249 -2.63 13.03 12.63
CA VAL A 249 -2.51 12.50 11.27
C VAL A 249 -1.52 11.34 11.26
N LEU A 250 -2.00 10.16 10.89
CA LEU A 250 -1.20 8.94 10.82
C LEU A 250 -0.65 8.69 9.41
N GLY A 251 -1.37 9.10 8.36
CA GLY A 251 -0.95 8.81 7.00
C GLY A 251 -2.04 9.02 5.96
N VAL A 252 -2.01 8.14 4.95
CA VAL A 252 -2.93 8.15 3.82
C VAL A 252 -3.51 6.76 3.56
N MET A 253 -4.74 6.71 3.08
CA MET A 253 -5.41 5.54 2.56
C MET A 253 -5.65 5.75 1.08
N THR A 254 -5.22 4.81 0.25
CA THR A 254 -5.41 4.81 -1.20
C THR A 254 -6.31 3.64 -1.60
N THR A 255 -7.27 3.92 -2.45
CA THR A 255 -8.14 2.93 -3.08
C THR A 255 -7.82 2.91 -4.57
N LEU A 256 -7.56 1.73 -5.12
CA LEU A 256 -7.21 1.54 -6.52
C LEU A 256 -8.06 0.41 -7.09
N ARG A 257 -8.59 0.59 -8.30
CA ARG A 257 -9.27 -0.48 -9.03
C ARG A 257 -8.27 -1.10 -10.02
N LEU A 258 -8.13 -2.43 -10.01
CA LEU A 258 -7.34 -3.11 -11.03
C LEU A 258 -8.02 -2.94 -12.39
N ILE A 259 -7.20 -2.67 -13.42
CA ILE A 259 -7.64 -2.77 -14.80
C ILE A 259 -7.63 -4.26 -15.11
N GLY A 260 -8.80 -4.83 -15.43
CA GLY A 260 -8.89 -6.23 -15.86
C GLY A 260 -8.03 -6.46 -17.11
N GLU A 261 -7.41 -7.63 -17.21
CA GLU A 261 -6.85 -8.03 -18.49
C GLU A 261 -7.99 -7.99 -19.51
N THR A 262 -7.86 -7.14 -20.52
CA THR A 262 -8.72 -7.26 -21.70
C THR A 262 -8.44 -8.67 -22.26
N PRO A 263 -9.44 -9.56 -22.38
CA PRO A 263 -9.21 -10.85 -22.98
C PRO A 263 -8.48 -10.62 -24.32
N ALA A 264 -7.37 -11.34 -24.51
CA ALA A 264 -6.65 -11.28 -25.77
C ALA A 264 -7.67 -11.57 -26.88
N ASP A 265 -7.79 -10.67 -27.82
CA ASP A 265 -8.68 -10.86 -28.99
C ASP A 265 -8.24 -12.15 -29.69
N PRO A 266 -9.04 -13.23 -29.67
CA PRO A 266 -8.67 -14.48 -30.30
C PRO A 266 -8.57 -14.39 -31.82
N SER A 267 -8.86 -13.20 -32.39
CA SER A 267 -8.79 -12.89 -33.81
C SER A 267 -7.59 -11.99 -34.19
N ALA A 268 -6.71 -11.65 -33.24
CA ALA A 268 -5.47 -10.94 -33.58
C ALA A 268 -4.51 -11.89 -34.31
N PRO A 269 -3.98 -11.51 -35.49
CA PRO A 269 -3.17 -12.37 -36.36
C PRO A 269 -1.79 -12.70 -35.79
#